data_0755e51c3e52588986e45117bdec95c7
#
_entry.id   0755e51c3e52588986e45117bdec95c7
#
_cell.length_a   1.000
_cell.length_b   1.000
_cell.length_c   1.000
_cell.angle_alpha   90.00
_cell.angle_beta   90.00
_cell.angle_gamma   90.00
#
_symmetry.space_group_name_H-M   'P 1'
#
loop_
_entity.id
_entity.type
_entity.pdbx_description
1 polymer ?
#
loop_
_entity_poly.entity_id
_entity_poly.type
_entity_poly.pdbx_seq_one_letter_code
_entity_poly.pdbx_strand_id
1 'polypeptide(L)'
;IVLEGWADNVEQAMRMAAHGEVALEPCHHHHATGPMAGIISPSMPVWIVENKTHGNRAYCNFNEGLGKVLRFGANHEDVLTRLRWMADVLAPVLRQALAMSGDIELKPMIAQALHMGDECHNRNVAASGLFFRRLASHLARLEKGPEVLEFIAANDHFFLNLSMAACKSMLDAASDVPHSSMVTVMARNGVNFGIRLSGTGDRWFQAPANPVDGLFFPGFGINDAAA
;
A
#
# COMPACT_ATOMS: atom_id res chain seq x y z
N ILE A 1 0.22 3.02 17.23
CA ILE A 1 0.78 3.14 18.61
C ILE A 1 0.01 2.19 19.54
N VAL A 2 -1.33 2.29 19.63
CA VAL A 2 -2.13 1.37 20.47
C VAL A 2 -1.99 -0.08 20.02
N LEU A 3 -2.04 -0.34 18.71
CA LEU A 3 -1.82 -1.68 18.13
C LEU A 3 -0.48 -2.30 18.61
N GLU A 4 0.56 -1.47 18.67
CA GLU A 4 1.90 -1.90 19.08
C GLU A 4 2.06 -2.03 20.62
N GLY A 5 1.01 -1.71 21.39
CA GLY A 5 1.08 -1.75 22.86
C GLY A 5 1.93 -0.65 23.50
N TRP A 6 2.24 0.41 22.74
CA TRP A 6 3.02 1.54 23.27
C TRP A 6 2.17 2.58 23.99
N ALA A 7 0.86 2.50 23.80
CA ALA A 7 -0.10 3.33 24.51
C ALA A 7 -1.32 2.49 24.86
N ASP A 8 -1.93 2.76 26.00
CA ASP A 8 -3.11 2.06 26.49
C ASP A 8 -4.39 2.48 25.74
N ASN A 9 -4.38 3.69 25.20
CA ASN A 9 -5.53 4.27 24.50
C ASN A 9 -5.11 5.34 23.49
N VAL A 10 -6.09 5.76 22.66
CA VAL A 10 -5.87 6.71 21.57
C VAL A 10 -5.41 8.08 22.08
N GLU A 11 -5.94 8.54 23.20
CA GLU A 11 -5.59 9.84 23.76
C GLU A 11 -4.11 9.91 24.17
N GLN A 12 -3.63 8.86 24.83
CA GLN A 12 -2.21 8.70 25.16
C GLN A 12 -1.37 8.62 23.89
N ALA A 13 -1.79 7.82 22.90
CA ALA A 13 -1.11 7.68 21.63
C ALA A 13 -0.97 9.03 20.89
N MET A 14 -2.02 9.84 20.89
CA MET A 14 -1.99 11.19 20.30
C MET A 14 -1.00 12.11 21.00
N ARG A 15 -0.96 12.07 22.33
CA ARG A 15 0.03 12.84 23.09
C ARG A 15 1.46 12.43 22.76
N MET A 16 1.74 11.14 22.73
CA MET A 16 3.06 10.60 22.36
C MET A 16 3.49 11.05 20.97
N ALA A 17 2.58 10.97 19.99
CA ALA A 17 2.85 11.43 18.63
C ALA A 17 3.12 12.94 18.57
N ALA A 18 2.31 13.74 19.27
CA ALA A 18 2.45 15.20 19.32
C ALA A 18 3.75 15.66 19.97
N HIS A 19 4.27 14.92 20.95
CA HIS A 19 5.52 15.24 21.63
C HIS A 19 6.76 14.62 21.00
N GLY A 20 6.59 13.91 19.85
CA GLY A 20 7.71 13.28 19.16
C GLY A 20 8.31 12.06 19.88
N GLU A 21 7.56 11.45 20.79
CA GLU A 21 7.97 10.22 21.46
C GLU A 21 7.96 9.00 20.54
N VAL A 22 7.27 9.11 19.41
CA VAL A 22 7.23 8.11 18.36
C VAL A 22 7.74 8.72 17.07
N ALA A 23 8.75 8.12 16.48
CA ALA A 23 9.25 8.54 15.18
C ALA A 23 8.21 8.25 14.10
N LEU A 24 7.84 9.27 13.33
CA LEU A 24 6.92 9.19 12.21
C LEU A 24 7.67 9.64 10.96
N GLU A 25 7.80 8.73 9.99
CA GLU A 25 8.53 9.01 8.76
C GLU A 25 7.68 8.69 7.53
N PRO A 26 7.88 9.42 6.42
CA PRO A 26 7.20 9.12 5.18
C PRO A 26 7.58 7.73 4.64
N CYS A 27 6.58 6.93 4.25
CA CYS A 27 6.82 5.59 3.72
C CYS A 27 7.80 5.57 2.55
N HIS A 28 7.79 6.60 1.69
CA HIS A 28 8.67 6.65 0.53
C HIS A 28 10.16 6.79 0.87
N HIS A 29 10.53 7.24 2.06
CA HIS A 29 11.91 7.22 2.53
C HIS A 29 12.43 5.80 2.78
N HIS A 30 11.53 4.84 2.91
CA HIS A 30 11.81 3.44 3.20
C HIS A 30 11.44 2.51 2.02
N HIS A 31 11.37 3.05 0.79
CA HIS A 31 10.92 2.31 -0.39
C HIS A 31 9.54 1.67 -0.21
N ALA A 32 8.72 2.24 0.66
CA ALA A 32 7.42 1.72 1.02
C ALA A 32 6.29 2.61 0.52
N THR A 33 5.10 2.05 0.44
CA THR A 33 3.87 2.76 0.12
C THR A 33 2.73 2.27 1.01
N GLY A 34 1.87 3.18 1.42
CA GLY A 34 0.65 2.89 2.16
C GLY A 34 -0.53 3.54 1.45
N PRO A 35 -1.27 2.80 0.61
CA PRO A 35 -2.37 3.36 -0.15
C PRO A 35 -3.37 4.10 0.71
N MET A 36 -3.82 5.27 0.21
CA MET A 36 -4.88 6.09 0.82
C MET A 36 -4.62 6.43 2.29
N ALA A 37 -3.45 7.01 2.58
CA ALA A 37 -3.01 7.38 3.91
C ALA A 37 -2.78 6.19 4.86
N GLY A 38 -2.44 5.04 4.30
CA GLY A 38 -2.08 3.86 5.08
C GLY A 38 -0.87 4.10 5.97
N ILE A 39 -0.87 3.42 7.10
CA ILE A 39 0.20 3.45 8.09
C ILE A 39 0.84 2.07 8.09
N ILE A 40 2.16 2.04 8.21
CA ILE A 40 2.93 0.82 8.46
C ILE A 40 3.56 0.96 9.83
N SER A 41 3.27 0.01 10.71
CA SER A 41 3.85 -0.05 12.05
C SER A 41 4.61 -1.38 12.25
N PRO A 42 5.48 -1.50 13.26
CA PRO A 42 6.41 -2.63 13.38
C PRO A 42 5.79 -4.01 13.36
N SER A 43 4.59 -4.19 13.92
CA SER A 43 3.92 -5.50 13.94
C SER A 43 3.17 -5.82 12.65
N MET A 44 2.96 -4.83 11.77
CA MET A 44 2.20 -5.05 10.55
C MET A 44 3.00 -5.83 9.51
N PRO A 45 2.45 -6.88 8.92
CA PRO A 45 3.09 -7.57 7.81
C PRO A 45 3.10 -6.69 6.57
N VAL A 46 4.14 -6.84 5.77
CA VAL A 46 4.28 -6.12 4.50
C VAL A 46 4.47 -7.07 3.34
N TRP A 47 3.96 -6.69 2.20
CA TRP A 47 4.36 -7.25 0.92
C TRP A 47 5.77 -6.78 0.58
N ILE A 48 6.56 -7.68 0.02
CA ILE A 48 7.86 -7.37 -0.56
C ILE A 48 7.75 -7.63 -2.05
N VAL A 49 7.81 -6.56 -2.83
CA VAL A 49 7.79 -6.63 -4.29
C VAL A 49 9.21 -6.40 -4.79
N GLU A 50 9.73 -7.37 -5.50
CA GLU A 50 11.09 -7.32 -6.05
C GLU A 50 11.05 -6.97 -7.54
N ASN A 51 11.81 -5.97 -7.92
CA ASN A 51 12.08 -5.66 -9.31
C ASN A 51 13.32 -6.44 -9.75
N LYS A 52 13.12 -7.60 -10.37
CA LYS A 52 14.21 -8.49 -10.76
C LYS A 52 15.13 -7.90 -11.83
N THR A 53 14.66 -6.94 -12.61
CA THR A 53 15.47 -6.30 -13.65
C THR A 53 16.51 -5.37 -13.04
N HIS A 54 16.15 -4.66 -11.98
CA HIS A 54 16.99 -3.64 -11.36
C HIS A 54 17.49 -4.02 -9.96
N GLY A 55 16.98 -5.10 -9.39
CA GLY A 55 17.41 -5.63 -8.09
C GLY A 55 16.91 -4.86 -6.88
N ASN A 56 16.05 -3.85 -7.08
CA ASN A 56 15.47 -3.08 -6.00
C ASN A 56 14.15 -3.69 -5.51
N ARG A 57 13.72 -3.28 -4.31
CA ARG A 57 12.51 -3.75 -3.65
C ARG A 57 11.63 -2.60 -3.23
N ALA A 58 10.32 -2.86 -3.23
CA ALA A 58 9.35 -1.96 -2.63
C ALA A 58 8.47 -2.73 -1.64
N TYR A 59 7.95 -1.99 -0.67
CA TYR A 59 7.18 -2.55 0.43
C TYR A 59 5.80 -1.90 0.50
N CYS A 60 4.79 -2.64 0.91
CA CYS A 60 3.49 -2.09 1.25
C CYS A 60 2.78 -2.95 2.30
N ASN A 61 1.92 -2.33 3.08
CA ASN A 61 1.05 -3.04 3.98
C ASN A 61 0.00 -3.86 3.22
N PHE A 62 -0.72 -4.71 3.92
CA PHE A 62 -1.86 -5.43 3.36
C PHE A 62 -3.10 -4.56 3.32
N ASN A 63 -3.93 -4.78 2.31
CA ASN A 63 -5.21 -4.08 2.19
C ASN A 63 -6.26 -4.74 3.10
N GLU A 64 -6.83 -3.94 4.00
CA GLU A 64 -7.83 -4.40 4.95
C GLU A 64 -9.24 -4.59 4.35
N GLY A 65 -9.46 -4.16 3.13
CA GLY A 65 -10.78 -4.07 2.51
C GLY A 65 -11.40 -2.67 2.62
N LEU A 66 -12.71 -2.62 2.47
CA LEU A 66 -13.52 -1.40 2.58
C LEU A 66 -14.21 -1.29 3.94
N GLY A 67 -14.76 -0.13 4.25
CA GLY A 67 -15.52 0.15 5.46
C GLY A 67 -14.67 0.70 6.60
N LYS A 68 -14.85 0.19 7.81
CA LYS A 68 -14.07 0.61 8.98
C LYS A 68 -12.68 0.00 8.92
N VAL A 69 -11.72 0.78 8.48
CA VAL A 69 -10.32 0.38 8.33
C VAL A 69 -9.39 1.44 8.91
N LEU A 70 -8.19 1.03 9.35
CA LEU A 70 -7.24 1.95 9.97
C LEU A 70 -6.85 3.10 9.05
N ARG A 71 -6.66 2.85 7.76
CA ARG A 71 -6.30 3.88 6.76
C ARG A 71 -7.32 5.01 6.64
N PHE A 72 -8.56 4.80 7.06
CA PHE A 72 -9.60 5.82 7.14
C PHE A 72 -9.82 6.36 8.55
N GLY A 73 -8.88 6.10 9.45
CA GLY A 73 -8.88 6.60 10.82
C GLY A 73 -9.70 5.77 11.80
N ALA A 74 -10.23 4.63 11.39
CA ALA A 74 -10.94 3.74 12.33
C ALA A 74 -9.93 2.99 13.20
N ASN A 75 -10.09 3.06 14.52
CA ASN A 75 -9.21 2.47 15.51
C ASN A 75 -9.96 1.71 16.62
N HIS A 76 -11.14 1.22 16.27
CA HIS A 76 -11.94 0.38 17.18
C HIS A 76 -11.31 -0.99 17.37
N GLU A 77 -11.72 -1.71 18.41
CA GLU A 77 -11.15 -3.02 18.75
C GLU A 77 -11.32 -4.07 17.63
N ASP A 78 -12.40 -4.01 16.87
CA ASP A 78 -12.61 -4.86 15.70
C ASP A 78 -11.55 -4.62 14.59
N VAL A 79 -11.12 -3.39 14.40
CA VAL A 79 -10.05 -3.03 13.46
C VAL A 79 -8.70 -3.56 13.98
N LEU A 80 -8.39 -3.34 15.25
CA LEU A 80 -7.15 -3.82 15.85
C LEU A 80 -7.08 -5.35 15.85
N THR A 81 -8.19 -6.02 16.14
CA THR A 81 -8.30 -7.48 16.08
C THR A 81 -8.05 -8.01 14.67
N ARG A 82 -8.62 -7.36 13.65
CA ARG A 82 -8.35 -7.72 12.25
C ARG A 82 -6.88 -7.53 11.87
N LEU A 83 -6.26 -6.42 12.28
CA LEU A 83 -4.84 -6.19 12.00
C LEU A 83 -3.94 -7.24 12.67
N ARG A 84 -4.24 -7.64 13.90
CA ARG A 84 -3.55 -8.76 14.57
C ARG A 84 -3.76 -10.07 13.81
N TRP A 85 -4.98 -10.37 13.41
CA TRP A 85 -5.27 -11.54 12.58
C TRP A 85 -4.50 -11.53 11.25
N MET A 86 -4.36 -10.36 10.62
CA MET A 86 -3.57 -10.23 9.40
C MET A 86 -2.08 -10.54 9.65
N ALA A 87 -1.55 -10.20 10.81
CA ALA A 87 -0.18 -10.53 11.19
C ALA A 87 -0.01 -12.01 11.54
N ASP A 88 -0.95 -12.57 12.31
CA ASP A 88 -0.81 -13.88 12.93
C ASP A 88 -1.29 -15.02 12.01
N VAL A 89 -2.22 -14.75 11.11
CA VAL A 89 -2.85 -15.75 10.24
C VAL A 89 -2.63 -15.44 8.77
N LEU A 90 -3.12 -14.29 8.29
CA LEU A 90 -3.11 -13.97 6.86
C LEU A 90 -1.70 -14.02 6.27
N ALA A 91 -0.76 -13.30 6.87
CA ALA A 91 0.61 -13.21 6.35
C ALA A 91 1.37 -14.55 6.38
N PRO A 92 1.36 -15.33 7.48
CA PRO A 92 2.00 -16.64 7.49
C PRO A 92 1.42 -17.62 6.47
N VAL A 93 0.10 -17.65 6.31
CA VAL A 93 -0.58 -18.53 5.35
C VAL A 93 -0.27 -18.12 3.92
N LEU A 94 -0.32 -16.83 3.62
CA LEU A 94 0.08 -16.31 2.30
C LEU A 94 1.55 -16.61 1.99
N ARG A 95 2.44 -16.49 2.97
CA ARG A 95 3.85 -16.84 2.79
C ARG A 95 4.02 -18.30 2.37
N GLN A 96 3.28 -19.22 3.02
CA GLN A 96 3.30 -20.64 2.66
C GLN A 96 2.74 -20.86 1.25
N ALA A 97 1.60 -20.25 0.92
CA ALA A 97 1.00 -20.37 -0.40
C ALA A 97 1.92 -19.83 -1.51
N LEU A 98 2.59 -18.71 -1.27
CA LEU A 98 3.58 -18.15 -2.20
C LEU A 98 4.79 -19.07 -2.38
N ALA A 99 5.30 -19.66 -1.31
CA ALA A 99 6.39 -20.64 -1.40
C ALA A 99 6.00 -21.86 -2.26
N MET A 100 4.73 -22.26 -2.22
CA MET A 100 4.20 -23.36 -3.05
C MET A 100 3.93 -22.93 -4.50
N SER A 101 3.53 -21.72 -4.75
CA SER A 101 3.17 -21.23 -6.08
C SER A 101 4.37 -20.85 -6.95
N GLY A 102 5.51 -20.60 -6.32
CA GLY A 102 6.66 -19.92 -6.93
C GLY A 102 6.38 -18.44 -7.19
N ASP A 103 7.27 -17.81 -7.92
CA ASP A 103 7.18 -16.39 -8.24
C ASP A 103 5.88 -16.02 -8.95
N ILE A 104 5.33 -14.89 -8.57
CA ILE A 104 4.16 -14.29 -9.22
C ILE A 104 4.61 -12.99 -9.87
N GLU A 105 4.54 -12.95 -11.19
CA GLU A 105 4.84 -11.74 -11.95
C GLU A 105 3.64 -10.79 -11.92
N LEU A 106 3.82 -9.63 -11.30
CA LEU A 106 2.76 -8.64 -11.13
C LEU A 106 2.47 -7.86 -12.41
N LYS A 107 3.50 -7.54 -13.21
CA LYS A 107 3.33 -6.73 -14.43
C LYS A 107 2.35 -7.30 -15.43
N PRO A 108 2.42 -8.58 -15.84
CA PRO A 108 1.42 -9.18 -16.74
C PRO A 108 0.03 -9.21 -16.11
N MET A 109 -0.06 -9.43 -14.81
CA MET A 109 -1.33 -9.44 -14.08
C MET A 109 -1.99 -8.06 -14.06
N ILE A 110 -1.23 -7.02 -13.80
CA ILE A 110 -1.69 -5.62 -13.86
C ILE A 110 -2.16 -5.29 -15.28
N ALA A 111 -1.36 -5.62 -16.31
CA ALA A 111 -1.73 -5.36 -17.68
C ALA A 111 -3.04 -6.07 -18.09
N GLN A 112 -3.22 -7.32 -17.67
CA GLN A 112 -4.46 -8.05 -17.91
C GLN A 112 -5.64 -7.42 -17.17
N ALA A 113 -5.46 -7.03 -15.92
CA ALA A 113 -6.52 -6.40 -15.13
C ALA A 113 -6.98 -5.07 -15.75
N LEU A 114 -6.05 -4.26 -16.26
CA LEU A 114 -6.37 -3.03 -17.00
C LEU A 114 -7.24 -3.32 -18.23
N HIS A 115 -6.92 -4.34 -18.99
CA HIS A 115 -7.76 -4.78 -20.13
C HIS A 115 -9.14 -5.30 -19.70
N MET A 116 -9.27 -5.77 -18.46
CA MET A 116 -10.54 -6.23 -17.89
C MET A 116 -11.37 -5.09 -17.26
N GLY A 117 -10.90 -3.86 -17.31
CA GLY A 117 -11.62 -2.69 -16.82
C GLY A 117 -11.19 -2.16 -15.46
N ASP A 118 -10.15 -2.73 -14.86
CA ASP A 118 -9.52 -2.11 -13.67
C ASP A 118 -8.79 -0.83 -14.07
N GLU A 119 -8.63 0.06 -13.12
CA GLU A 119 -7.79 1.27 -13.26
C GLU A 119 -6.61 1.28 -12.28
N CYS A 120 -6.51 0.24 -11.43
CA CYS A 120 -5.48 0.03 -10.42
C CYS A 120 -5.39 1.09 -9.30
N HIS A 121 -6.40 1.92 -9.18
CA HIS A 121 -6.52 2.91 -8.10
C HIS A 121 -7.76 2.63 -7.23
N ASN A 122 -8.97 2.80 -7.78
CA ASN A 122 -10.22 2.50 -7.08
C ASN A 122 -10.88 1.20 -7.54
N ARG A 123 -10.50 0.69 -8.71
CA ARG A 123 -10.99 -0.58 -9.24
C ARG A 123 -9.84 -1.54 -9.41
N ASN A 124 -9.85 -2.57 -8.56
CA ASN A 124 -8.86 -3.64 -8.54
C ASN A 124 -9.52 -5.02 -8.48
N VAL A 125 -10.78 -5.10 -8.88
CA VAL A 125 -11.57 -6.33 -8.81
C VAL A 125 -10.97 -7.42 -9.68
N ALA A 126 -10.62 -7.08 -10.93
CA ALA A 126 -10.04 -8.04 -11.85
C ALA A 126 -8.65 -8.50 -11.37
N ALA A 127 -7.79 -7.58 -10.93
CA ALA A 127 -6.47 -7.91 -10.40
C ALA A 127 -6.55 -8.76 -9.13
N SER A 128 -7.45 -8.42 -8.20
CA SER A 128 -7.68 -9.21 -6.99
C SER A 128 -8.17 -10.62 -7.34
N GLY A 129 -9.08 -10.75 -8.30
CA GLY A 129 -9.58 -12.04 -8.79
C GLY A 129 -8.48 -12.87 -9.48
N LEU A 130 -7.63 -12.26 -10.29
CA LEU A 130 -6.50 -12.94 -10.93
C LEU A 130 -5.50 -13.45 -9.90
N PHE A 131 -5.17 -12.62 -8.91
CA PHE A 131 -4.27 -12.99 -7.83
C PHE A 131 -4.86 -14.10 -6.96
N PHE A 132 -6.13 -13.98 -6.57
CA PHE A 132 -6.87 -15.00 -5.85
C PHE A 132 -6.82 -16.34 -6.59
N ARG A 133 -7.16 -16.36 -7.89
CA ARG A 133 -7.15 -17.57 -8.70
C ARG A 133 -5.77 -18.22 -8.78
N ARG A 134 -4.70 -17.42 -8.76
CA ARG A 134 -3.32 -17.92 -8.76
C ARG A 134 -2.98 -18.68 -7.48
N LEU A 135 -3.50 -18.24 -6.33
CA LEU A 135 -3.17 -18.80 -5.03
C LEU A 135 -4.19 -19.82 -4.50
N ALA A 136 -5.41 -19.83 -5.04
CA ALA A 136 -6.53 -20.59 -4.48
C ALA A 136 -6.24 -22.08 -4.25
N SER A 137 -5.61 -22.74 -5.22
CA SER A 137 -5.29 -24.17 -5.11
C SER A 137 -4.21 -24.48 -4.07
N HIS A 138 -3.34 -23.53 -3.78
CA HIS A 138 -2.31 -23.65 -2.75
C HIS A 138 -2.91 -23.37 -1.38
N LEU A 139 -3.66 -22.27 -1.26
CA LEU A 139 -4.35 -21.92 -0.03
C LEU A 139 -5.30 -23.02 0.45
N ALA A 140 -6.07 -23.63 -0.47
CA ALA A 140 -7.01 -24.71 -0.11
C ALA A 140 -6.36 -25.92 0.56
N ARG A 141 -5.03 -26.07 0.48
CA ARG A 141 -4.28 -27.19 1.09
C ARG A 141 -3.72 -26.84 2.47
N LEU A 142 -3.82 -25.59 2.90
CA LEU A 142 -3.27 -25.12 4.17
C LEU A 142 -4.36 -25.12 5.24
N GLU A 143 -3.98 -25.39 6.49
CA GLU A 143 -4.90 -25.48 7.62
C GLU A 143 -5.82 -24.26 7.76
N LYS A 144 -5.25 -23.06 7.69
CA LYS A 144 -5.98 -21.77 7.73
C LYS A 144 -6.29 -21.20 6.34
N GLY A 145 -6.06 -21.98 5.30
CA GLY A 145 -6.24 -21.53 3.92
C GLY A 145 -7.68 -21.14 3.57
N PRO A 146 -8.72 -21.90 3.97
CA PRO A 146 -10.11 -21.52 3.72
C PRO A 146 -10.48 -20.14 4.28
N GLU A 147 -10.05 -19.83 5.50
CA GLU A 147 -10.27 -18.53 6.13
C GLU A 147 -9.62 -17.37 5.35
N VAL A 148 -8.38 -17.59 4.91
CA VAL A 148 -7.66 -16.62 4.08
C VAL A 148 -8.29 -16.47 2.69
N LEU A 149 -8.77 -17.55 2.10
CA LEU A 149 -9.50 -17.52 0.82
C LEU A 149 -10.77 -16.68 0.94
N GLU A 150 -11.54 -16.85 2.00
CA GLU A 150 -12.76 -16.08 2.26
C GLU A 150 -12.44 -14.59 2.40
N PHE A 151 -11.39 -14.23 3.15
CA PHE A 151 -10.97 -12.86 3.32
C PHE A 151 -10.56 -12.21 1.98
N ILE A 152 -9.76 -12.90 1.17
CA ILE A 152 -9.31 -12.36 -0.13
C ILE A 152 -10.49 -12.26 -1.11
N ALA A 153 -11.37 -13.27 -1.14
CA ALA A 153 -12.54 -13.27 -2.02
C ALA A 153 -13.53 -12.14 -1.71
N ALA A 154 -13.60 -11.72 -0.46
CA ALA A 154 -14.44 -10.60 -0.01
C ALA A 154 -13.77 -9.22 -0.17
N ASN A 155 -12.51 -9.16 -0.63
CA ASN A 155 -11.75 -7.92 -0.70
C ASN A 155 -11.37 -7.56 -2.15
N ASP A 156 -12.24 -6.85 -2.83
CA ASP A 156 -12.03 -6.39 -4.22
C ASP A 156 -10.79 -5.50 -4.39
N HIS A 157 -10.27 -4.93 -3.29
CA HIS A 157 -9.10 -4.07 -3.29
C HIS A 157 -7.82 -4.77 -2.80
N PHE A 158 -7.86 -6.10 -2.61
CA PHE A 158 -6.72 -6.81 -2.05
C PHE A 158 -5.42 -6.59 -2.83
N PHE A 159 -5.51 -6.52 -4.16
CA PHE A 159 -4.38 -6.31 -5.04
C PHE A 159 -3.89 -4.87 -5.13
N LEU A 160 -4.65 -3.88 -4.66
CA LEU A 160 -4.29 -2.46 -4.76
C LEU A 160 -2.89 -2.19 -4.22
N ASN A 161 -2.59 -2.69 -3.04
CA ASN A 161 -1.31 -2.47 -2.37
C ASN A 161 -0.14 -3.09 -3.14
N LEU A 162 -0.34 -4.27 -3.72
CA LEU A 162 0.65 -4.91 -4.60
C LEU A 162 0.90 -4.10 -5.88
N SER A 163 -0.17 -3.59 -6.50
CA SER A 163 -0.07 -2.72 -7.67
C SER A 163 0.77 -1.48 -7.36
N MET A 164 0.50 -0.83 -6.24
CA MET A 164 1.21 0.37 -5.84
C MET A 164 2.67 0.08 -5.47
N ALA A 165 2.96 -1.02 -4.81
CA ALA A 165 4.34 -1.42 -4.55
C ALA A 165 5.10 -1.77 -5.84
N ALA A 166 4.43 -2.38 -6.82
CA ALA A 166 5.02 -2.61 -8.13
C ALA A 166 5.36 -1.29 -8.84
N CYS A 167 4.45 -0.31 -8.83
CA CYS A 167 4.74 1.03 -9.35
C CYS A 167 5.90 1.69 -8.60
N LYS A 168 5.90 1.62 -7.27
CA LYS A 168 6.99 2.16 -6.44
C LYS A 168 8.34 1.57 -6.83
N SER A 169 8.44 0.25 -7.00
CA SER A 169 9.68 -0.40 -7.40
C SER A 169 10.19 0.05 -8.78
N MET A 170 9.28 0.29 -9.72
CA MET A 170 9.64 0.80 -11.05
C MET A 170 10.10 2.26 -11.00
N LEU A 171 9.43 3.09 -10.22
CA LEU A 171 9.77 4.50 -10.09
C LEU A 171 11.10 4.71 -9.35
N ASP A 172 11.34 3.95 -8.29
CA ASP A 172 12.63 3.98 -7.60
C ASP A 172 13.77 3.57 -8.53
N ALA A 173 13.56 2.57 -9.39
CA ALA A 173 14.55 2.15 -10.38
C ALA A 173 14.79 3.21 -11.48
N ALA A 174 13.81 4.09 -11.72
CA ALA A 174 13.93 5.16 -12.71
C ALA A 174 14.51 6.47 -12.15
N SER A 175 14.73 6.57 -10.84
CA SER A 175 15.14 7.83 -10.19
C SER A 175 16.44 8.41 -10.73
N ASP A 176 17.38 7.55 -11.12
CA ASP A 176 18.71 7.95 -11.60
C ASP A 176 18.84 7.89 -13.14
N VAL A 177 17.74 7.64 -13.84
CA VAL A 177 17.77 7.61 -15.30
C VAL A 177 17.86 9.04 -15.85
N PRO A 178 18.83 9.36 -16.74
CA PRO A 178 18.94 10.70 -17.33
C PRO A 178 17.62 11.14 -17.97
N HIS A 179 17.27 12.39 -17.76
CA HIS A 179 16.02 13.00 -18.26
C HIS A 179 14.73 12.45 -17.66
N SER A 180 14.80 11.57 -16.66
CA SER A 180 13.62 11.21 -15.86
C SER A 180 13.35 12.26 -14.80
N SER A 181 12.07 12.41 -14.43
CA SER A 181 11.66 13.22 -13.29
C SER A 181 10.60 12.45 -12.50
N MET A 182 10.76 12.47 -11.20
CA MET A 182 9.82 11.81 -10.28
C MET A 182 9.25 12.84 -9.31
N VAL A 183 7.94 12.74 -9.04
CA VAL A 183 7.34 13.52 -7.96
C VAL A 183 7.80 12.92 -6.63
N THR A 184 8.56 13.68 -5.86
CA THR A 184 9.10 13.23 -4.58
C THR A 184 8.36 13.81 -3.38
N VAL A 185 7.71 14.94 -3.57
CA VAL A 185 6.94 15.61 -2.51
C VAL A 185 5.71 16.26 -3.11
N MET A 186 4.59 16.07 -2.46
CA MET A 186 3.36 16.83 -2.69
C MET A 186 2.91 17.46 -1.38
N ALA A 187 2.55 18.72 -1.43
CA ALA A 187 2.05 19.45 -0.29
C ALA A 187 0.83 20.28 -0.66
N ARG A 188 -0.13 20.35 0.23
CA ARG A 188 -1.33 21.15 0.09
C ARG A 188 -1.33 22.29 1.11
N ASN A 189 -1.48 23.51 0.65
CA ASN A 189 -1.54 24.70 1.50
C ASN A 189 -2.96 25.27 1.66
N GLY A 190 -3.97 24.44 1.49
CA GLY A 190 -5.38 24.83 1.59
C GLY A 190 -6.00 25.29 0.27
N VAL A 191 -5.25 25.93 -0.59
CA VAL A 191 -5.72 26.44 -1.90
C VAL A 191 -5.04 25.77 -3.07
N ASN A 192 -3.75 25.50 -2.95
CA ASN A 192 -2.92 24.94 -4.01
C ASN A 192 -2.22 23.67 -3.55
N PHE A 193 -1.83 22.85 -4.53
CA PHE A 193 -0.83 21.83 -4.34
C PHE A 193 0.54 22.35 -4.75
N GLY A 194 1.54 22.05 -3.93
CA GLY A 194 2.93 22.17 -4.34
C GLY A 194 3.45 20.80 -4.77
N ILE A 195 4.07 20.75 -5.92
CA ILE A 195 4.68 19.54 -6.47
C ILE A 195 6.17 19.81 -6.67
N ARG A 196 6.99 18.98 -6.03
CA ARG A 196 8.42 18.98 -6.24
C ARG A 196 8.79 17.79 -7.10
N LEU A 197 9.51 18.03 -8.19
CA LEU A 197 9.99 17.01 -9.09
C LEU A 197 11.45 16.69 -8.81
N SER A 198 11.78 15.42 -8.69
CA SER A 198 13.16 14.95 -8.61
C SER A 198 13.94 15.33 -9.89
N GLY A 199 15.22 15.62 -9.74
CA GLY A 199 16.09 15.97 -10.86
C GLY A 199 15.93 17.39 -11.40
N THR A 200 14.99 18.18 -10.87
CA THR A 200 14.78 19.57 -11.28
C THR A 200 15.34 20.60 -10.31
N GLY A 201 16.16 20.17 -9.34
CA GLY A 201 16.54 20.98 -8.20
C GLY A 201 15.32 21.22 -7.29
N ASP A 202 15.40 22.20 -6.42
CA ASP A 202 14.30 22.47 -5.47
C ASP A 202 13.14 23.26 -6.07
N ARG A 203 12.84 23.05 -7.34
CA ARG A 203 11.73 23.75 -7.98
C ARG A 203 10.39 23.13 -7.56
N TRP A 204 9.48 24.03 -7.17
CA TRP A 204 8.11 23.69 -6.84
C TRP A 204 7.17 24.19 -7.94
N PHE A 205 6.29 23.31 -8.36
CA PHE A 205 5.20 23.65 -9.26
C PHE A 205 3.91 23.70 -8.45
N GLN A 206 3.13 24.75 -8.62
CA GLN A 206 1.85 24.90 -7.93
C GLN A 206 0.71 24.67 -8.89
N ALA A 207 -0.31 23.97 -8.41
CA ALA A 207 -1.56 23.75 -9.12
C ALA A 207 -2.72 24.07 -8.17
N PRO A 208 -3.90 24.47 -8.71
CA PRO A 208 -5.10 24.61 -7.91
C PRO A 208 -5.38 23.35 -7.12
N ALA A 209 -5.81 23.51 -5.87
CA ALA A 209 -6.22 22.37 -5.07
C ALA A 209 -7.41 21.69 -5.71
N ASN A 210 -7.36 20.37 -5.82
CA ASN A 210 -8.52 19.61 -6.24
C ASN A 210 -9.57 19.63 -5.12
N PRO A 211 -10.79 20.14 -5.38
CA PRO A 211 -11.80 20.23 -4.34
C PRO A 211 -12.49 18.91 -4.04
N VAL A 212 -12.31 17.90 -4.86
CA VAL A 212 -13.11 16.68 -4.77
C VAL A 212 -12.74 15.86 -3.56
N ASP A 213 -11.51 15.60 -3.41
CA ASP A 213 -11.03 14.98 -2.21
C ASP A 213 -9.55 14.88 -2.27
N GLY A 214 -8.82 15.10 -1.73
CA GLY A 214 -7.42 14.99 -1.87
C GLY A 214 -6.86 13.86 -2.71
N LEU A 215 -7.67 13.12 -3.33
CA LEU A 215 -7.24 12.15 -4.31
C LEU A 215 -6.80 12.73 -5.57
N PHE A 216 -7.38 13.93 -5.62
CA PHE A 216 -6.61 14.67 -6.21
C PHE A 216 -5.72 14.12 -7.08
N PHE A 217 -5.39 14.10 -7.80
CA PHE A 217 -4.53 13.48 -8.70
C PHE A 217 -4.77 12.02 -8.84
N PRO A 218 -6.03 11.57 -8.98
CA PRO A 218 -6.26 10.17 -9.23
C PRO A 218 -5.54 9.72 -10.49
N GLY A 219 -5.33 10.63 -11.42
CA GLY A 219 -4.54 10.33 -12.61
C GLY A 219 -3.05 10.15 -12.36
N PHE A 220 -2.56 10.62 -11.25
CA PHE A 220 -1.20 10.34 -10.89
C PHE A 220 -1.06 8.98 -10.21
N GLY A 221 -2.04 8.57 -9.45
CA GLY A 221 -1.98 7.31 -8.71
C GLY A 221 -0.75 7.17 -7.83
N ILE A 222 -0.12 8.31 -7.56
CA ILE A 222 1.21 8.34 -7.05
C ILE A 222 1.32 8.97 -5.71
N ASN A 223 0.23 9.53 -5.24
CA ASN A 223 0.22 10.15 -3.93
C ASN A 223 0.85 9.23 -2.88
N ASP A 224 0.69 7.93 -3.04
CA ASP A 224 1.23 6.95 -2.12
C ASP A 224 2.44 6.22 -2.69
N ALA A 225 2.40 5.84 -3.95
CA ALA A 225 3.42 4.99 -4.53
C ALA A 225 4.61 5.76 -5.09
N ALA A 226 4.39 6.91 -5.65
CA ALA A 226 5.46 7.67 -6.26
C ALA A 226 5.84 8.94 -5.48
N ALA A 227 4.98 9.39 -4.60
CA ALA A 227 5.34 10.45 -3.68
C ALA A 227 6.02 9.87 -2.46
#